data_8cbcad199bba37ec1e4a4023ccf4c316
#
_entry.id   8cbcad199bba37ec1e4a4023ccf4c316
#
_cell.length_a   1.000
_cell.length_b   1.000
_cell.length_c   1.000
_cell.angle_alpha   90.00
_cell.angle_beta   90.00
_cell.angle_gamma   90.00
#
_symmetry.space_group_name_H-M   'P 1'
#
loop_
_entity.id
_entity.type
_entity.pdbx_description
1 polymer ?
#
loop_
_entity_poly.entity_id
_entity_poly.type
_entity_poly.pdbx_seq_one_letter_code
_entity_poly.pdbx_strand_id
1 'polypeptide(L)'
;MIEFRDRIAKEKGIEMLEYINQDGVKQGINPFDHGSAYTDIMKTQALKQALDKYGFTAAFGGGRRDEEKSRAKERIFSFRNENHAWDPKNQRPEMWKLYNSRIKKGQEVRVFPLSNWTEKDIWQYIKRENIEILHFTLQRKDLLYTETATSSW
;
A
#
# COMPACT_ATOMS: atom_id res chain seq x y z
N MET A 1 -5.16 -7.33 -15.86
CA MET A 1 -4.45 -6.81 -14.67
C MET A 1 -2.93 -7.00 -14.77
N ILE A 2 -2.44 -8.23 -14.99
CA ILE A 2 -0.99 -8.52 -15.10
C ILE A 2 -0.36 -7.74 -16.26
N GLU A 3 -0.92 -7.79 -17.45
CA GLU A 3 -0.45 -7.04 -18.63
C GLU A 3 -0.36 -5.53 -18.38
N PHE A 4 -1.36 -4.96 -17.70
CA PHE A 4 -1.34 -3.53 -17.33
C PHE A 4 -0.17 -3.22 -16.39
N ARG A 5 0.01 -4.04 -15.34
CA ARG A 5 1.12 -3.92 -14.39
C ARG A 5 2.47 -3.94 -15.11
N ASP A 6 2.66 -4.95 -15.94
CA ASP A 6 3.95 -5.18 -16.61
C ASP A 6 4.25 -4.06 -17.62
N ARG A 7 3.21 -3.57 -18.33
CA ARG A 7 3.34 -2.42 -19.22
C ARG A 7 3.75 -1.17 -18.44
N ILE A 8 3.04 -0.82 -17.35
CA ILE A 8 3.34 0.37 -16.55
C ILE A 8 4.74 0.26 -15.91
N ALA A 9 5.12 -0.91 -15.41
CA ALA A 9 6.46 -1.11 -14.85
C ALA A 9 7.55 -0.84 -15.91
N LYS A 10 7.37 -1.34 -17.13
CA LYS A 10 8.29 -1.12 -18.25
C LYS A 10 8.33 0.35 -18.65
N GLU A 11 7.18 1.01 -18.80
CA GLU A 11 7.09 2.43 -19.17
C GLU A 11 7.75 3.35 -18.15
N LYS A 12 7.63 3.02 -16.87
CA LYS A 12 8.20 3.81 -15.76
C LYS A 12 9.62 3.39 -15.37
N GLY A 13 10.18 2.35 -15.98
CA GLY A 13 11.50 1.81 -15.64
C GLY A 13 11.56 1.23 -14.23
N ILE A 14 10.46 0.65 -13.74
CA ILE A 14 10.36 0.06 -12.40
C ILE A 14 10.76 -1.41 -12.49
N GLU A 15 11.68 -1.84 -11.63
CA GLU A 15 12.02 -3.25 -11.47
C GLU A 15 10.88 -3.98 -10.76
N MET A 16 10.38 -5.05 -11.38
CA MET A 16 9.32 -5.88 -10.84
C MET A 16 9.90 -7.09 -10.11
N LEU A 17 9.68 -7.16 -8.80
CA LEU A 17 10.05 -8.30 -7.97
C LEU A 17 8.79 -9.06 -7.56
N GLU A 18 8.66 -10.30 -8.02
CA GLU A 18 7.59 -11.20 -7.58
C GLU A 18 8.10 -12.10 -6.47
N TYR A 19 7.39 -12.12 -5.35
CA TYR A 19 7.71 -12.99 -4.22
C TYR A 19 6.49 -13.79 -3.78
N ILE A 20 6.66 -15.09 -3.66
CA ILE A 20 5.63 -16.02 -3.21
C ILE A 20 6.18 -16.79 -2.01
N ASN A 21 5.40 -16.88 -0.95
CA ASN A 21 5.74 -17.70 0.23
C ASN A 21 5.68 -19.20 -0.17
N GLN A 22 6.85 -19.80 -0.38
CA GLN A 22 6.98 -21.19 -0.82
C GLN A 22 6.43 -22.20 0.21
N ASP A 23 6.50 -21.87 1.48
CA ASP A 23 6.00 -22.75 2.53
C ASP A 23 4.47 -22.76 2.56
N GLY A 24 3.84 -21.61 2.31
CA GLY A 24 2.39 -21.54 2.12
C GLY A 24 1.92 -22.32 0.88
N VAL A 25 2.69 -22.29 -0.21
CA VAL A 25 2.40 -23.09 -1.42
C VAL A 25 2.50 -24.59 -1.11
N LYS A 26 3.56 -25.05 -0.44
CA LYS A 26 3.74 -26.45 -0.05
C LYS A 26 2.61 -26.96 0.86
N GLN A 27 2.07 -26.09 1.71
CA GLN A 27 0.95 -26.41 2.60
C GLN A 27 -0.41 -26.34 1.90
N GLY A 28 -0.46 -26.02 0.60
CA GLY A 28 -1.70 -25.89 -0.16
C GLY A 28 -2.60 -24.74 0.28
N ILE A 29 -2.03 -23.69 0.88
CA ILE A 29 -2.80 -22.54 1.39
C ILE A 29 -3.44 -21.79 0.22
N ASN A 30 -4.78 -21.75 0.22
CA ASN A 30 -5.56 -21.09 -0.81
C ASN A 30 -6.67 -20.20 -0.20
N PRO A 31 -7.20 -19.22 -0.96
CA PRO A 31 -8.15 -18.25 -0.43
C PRO A 31 -9.54 -18.84 -0.14
N PHE A 32 -9.89 -19.96 -0.75
CA PHE A 32 -11.24 -20.55 -0.63
C PHE A 32 -11.39 -21.30 0.69
N ASP A 33 -10.38 -22.09 1.07
CA ASP A 33 -10.44 -22.97 2.24
C ASP A 33 -9.86 -22.31 3.49
N HIS A 34 -8.94 -21.33 3.35
CA HIS A 34 -8.15 -20.79 4.44
C HIS A 34 -8.48 -19.33 4.80
N GLY A 35 -9.38 -18.65 4.07
CA GLY A 35 -9.91 -17.33 4.40
C GLY A 35 -8.84 -16.30 4.85
N SER A 36 -8.92 -15.85 6.12
CA SER A 36 -7.98 -14.88 6.68
C SER A 36 -6.56 -15.41 6.81
N ALA A 37 -6.38 -16.72 7.06
CA ALA A 37 -5.05 -17.34 7.15
C ALA A 37 -4.31 -17.24 5.81
N TYR A 38 -5.01 -17.35 4.67
CA TYR A 38 -4.41 -17.10 3.37
C TYR A 38 -3.82 -15.69 3.29
N THR A 39 -4.56 -14.69 3.72
CA THR A 39 -4.09 -13.29 3.69
C THR A 39 -2.86 -13.09 4.57
N ASP A 40 -2.82 -13.70 5.75
CA ASP A 40 -1.66 -13.60 6.63
C ASP A 40 -0.45 -14.32 6.02
N ILE A 41 -0.59 -15.58 5.64
CA ILE A 41 0.54 -16.41 5.18
C ILE A 41 1.04 -15.97 3.79
N MET A 42 0.13 -15.81 2.83
CA MET A 42 0.49 -15.58 1.42
C MET A 42 0.73 -14.12 1.07
N LYS A 43 0.29 -13.17 1.90
CA LYS A 43 0.50 -11.74 1.68
C LYS A 43 1.38 -11.11 2.75
N THR A 44 0.98 -11.18 4.03
CA THR A 44 1.68 -10.49 5.12
C THR A 44 3.05 -11.09 5.38
N GLN A 45 3.11 -12.42 5.55
CA GLN A 45 4.39 -13.11 5.81
C GLN A 45 5.27 -13.11 4.56
N ALA A 46 4.70 -13.29 3.37
CA ALA A 46 5.45 -13.18 2.11
C ALA A 46 6.12 -11.81 1.95
N LEU A 47 5.41 -10.72 2.31
CA LEU A 47 5.98 -9.38 2.28
C LEU A 47 7.16 -9.24 3.26
N LYS A 48 7.04 -9.74 4.48
CA LYS A 48 8.13 -9.73 5.46
C LYS A 48 9.35 -10.48 4.95
N GLN A 49 9.14 -11.71 4.46
CA GLN A 49 10.20 -12.54 3.86
C GLN A 49 10.89 -11.85 2.68
N ALA A 50 10.13 -11.15 1.84
CA ALA A 50 10.68 -10.40 0.72
C ALA A 50 11.55 -9.23 1.20
N LEU A 51 11.08 -8.46 2.19
CA LEU A 51 11.84 -7.35 2.78
C LEU A 51 13.17 -7.82 3.35
N ASP A 52 13.17 -8.93 4.09
CA ASP A 52 14.38 -9.52 4.66
C ASP A 52 15.31 -10.05 3.57
N LYS A 53 14.78 -10.80 2.61
CA LYS A 53 15.56 -11.40 1.52
C LYS A 53 16.29 -10.36 0.68
N TYR A 54 15.64 -9.26 0.38
CA TYR A 54 16.20 -8.20 -0.46
C TYR A 54 16.86 -7.07 0.34
N GLY A 55 16.78 -7.13 1.68
CA GLY A 55 17.38 -6.12 2.56
C GLY A 55 16.74 -4.73 2.46
N PHE A 56 15.44 -4.66 2.14
CA PHE A 56 14.74 -3.39 2.06
C PHE A 56 14.48 -2.79 3.44
N THR A 57 14.86 -1.55 3.62
CA THR A 57 14.64 -0.80 4.88
C THR A 57 13.42 0.11 4.83
N ALA A 58 12.88 0.34 3.64
CA ALA A 58 11.68 1.14 3.43
C ALA A 58 10.73 0.46 2.45
N ALA A 59 9.44 0.43 2.77
CA ALA A 59 8.40 -0.07 1.88
C ALA A 59 7.29 0.98 1.73
N PHE A 60 7.01 1.38 0.47
CA PHE A 60 5.96 2.32 0.15
C PHE A 60 4.62 1.60 -0.04
N GLY A 61 3.54 2.19 0.46
CA GLY A 61 2.20 1.66 0.31
C GLY A 61 1.17 2.76 0.06
N GLY A 62 0.10 2.44 -0.65
CA GLY A 62 -0.99 3.36 -0.97
C GLY A 62 -2.04 3.51 0.12
N GLY A 63 -1.86 2.91 1.31
CA GLY A 63 -2.83 2.95 2.39
C GLY A 63 -3.14 4.37 2.87
N ARG A 64 -4.43 4.64 3.14
CA ARG A 64 -4.93 5.93 3.63
C ARG A 64 -5.62 5.75 4.98
N ARG A 65 -5.55 6.74 5.85
CA ARG A 65 -6.24 6.71 7.16
C ARG A 65 -7.77 6.71 7.02
N ASP A 66 -8.28 7.28 5.95
CA ASP A 66 -9.69 7.40 5.63
C ASP A 66 -10.31 6.09 5.09
N GLU A 67 -9.48 5.13 4.72
CA GLU A 67 -9.90 3.88 4.08
C GLU A 67 -10.62 2.93 5.04
N GLU A 68 -10.06 2.77 6.24
CA GLU A 68 -10.62 1.90 7.28
C GLU A 68 -10.13 2.28 8.69
N LYS A 69 -10.91 1.91 9.72
CA LYS A 69 -10.61 2.22 11.12
C LYS A 69 -9.26 1.69 11.60
N SER A 70 -8.82 0.53 11.11
CA SER A 70 -7.54 -0.07 11.50
C SER A 70 -6.36 0.79 11.05
N ARG A 71 -6.51 1.57 9.99
CA ARG A 71 -5.49 2.48 9.45
C ARG A 71 -5.49 3.88 10.05
N ALA A 72 -6.52 4.24 10.82
CA ALA A 72 -6.65 5.58 11.39
C ALA A 72 -5.46 6.02 12.27
N LYS A 73 -4.74 5.06 12.86
CA LYS A 73 -3.54 5.28 13.69
C LYS A 73 -2.26 5.45 12.89
N GLU A 74 -2.22 5.01 11.63
CA GLU A 74 -1.02 5.07 10.81
C GLU A 74 -0.69 6.51 10.42
N ARG A 75 0.60 6.78 10.28
CA ARG A 75 1.16 8.05 9.84
C ARG A 75 1.82 7.86 8.49
N ILE A 76 2.30 8.94 7.87
CA ILE A 76 3.06 8.84 6.63
C ILE A 76 4.26 7.92 6.83
N PHE A 77 5.00 8.07 7.94
CA PHE A 77 6.07 7.17 8.31
C PHE A 77 5.65 6.27 9.47
N SER A 78 5.44 4.99 9.20
CA SER A 78 5.09 3.97 10.19
C SER A 78 6.30 3.11 10.51
N PHE A 79 6.87 3.31 11.70
CA PHE A 79 8.08 2.60 12.12
C PHE A 79 7.76 1.18 12.55
N ARG A 80 8.61 0.25 12.16
CA ARG A 80 8.53 -1.17 12.47
C ARG A 80 9.79 -1.61 13.21
N ASN A 81 9.62 -2.48 14.18
CA ASN A 81 10.73 -3.12 14.87
C ASN A 81 11.31 -4.29 14.04
N GLU A 82 12.32 -4.97 14.58
CA GLU A 82 12.99 -6.12 13.96
C GLU A 82 12.04 -7.28 13.62
N ASN A 83 10.86 -7.35 14.24
CA ASN A 83 9.84 -8.36 13.94
C ASN A 83 8.78 -7.86 12.95
N HIS A 84 9.05 -6.76 12.25
CA HIS A 84 8.11 -6.06 11.36
C HIS A 84 6.82 -5.58 12.04
N ALA A 85 6.77 -5.62 13.37
CA ALA A 85 5.61 -5.14 14.12
C ALA A 85 5.65 -3.61 14.25
N TRP A 86 4.46 -2.99 14.23
CA TRP A 86 4.35 -1.57 14.47
C TRP A 86 4.89 -1.20 15.85
N ASP A 87 5.75 -0.19 15.89
CA ASP A 87 6.39 0.29 17.11
C ASP A 87 5.83 1.66 17.53
N PRO A 88 4.75 1.67 18.35
CA PRO A 88 4.12 2.91 18.78
C PRO A 88 5.02 3.77 19.66
N LYS A 89 5.99 3.18 20.35
CA LYS A 89 6.90 3.91 21.24
C LYS A 89 7.91 4.76 20.46
N ASN A 90 8.29 4.29 19.28
CA ASN A 90 9.22 5.00 18.39
C ASN A 90 8.50 5.76 17.26
N GLN A 91 7.17 5.71 17.22
CA GLN A 91 6.39 6.51 16.29
C GLN A 91 6.59 8.00 16.60
N ARG A 92 6.97 8.77 15.60
CA ARG A 92 7.27 10.19 15.73
C ARG A 92 6.07 11.04 15.29
N PRO A 93 5.84 12.18 15.96
CA PRO A 93 4.83 13.14 15.53
C PRO A 93 5.16 13.70 14.14
N GLU A 94 4.13 13.85 13.30
CA GLU A 94 4.22 14.47 11.96
C GLU A 94 3.50 15.82 11.98
N MET A 95 3.85 16.67 12.96
CA MET A 95 3.27 17.98 13.13
C MET A 95 3.92 18.98 12.17
N TRP A 96 3.15 19.95 11.69
CA TRP A 96 3.62 21.03 10.79
C TRP A 96 4.39 20.55 9.55
N LYS A 97 4.06 19.34 9.04
CA LYS A 97 4.77 18.72 7.90
C LYS A 97 6.26 18.46 8.16
N LEU A 98 6.66 18.32 9.40
CA LEU A 98 8.01 17.90 9.78
C LEU A 98 8.06 16.38 9.82
N TYR A 99 8.81 15.80 8.90
CA TYR A 99 8.96 14.36 8.78
C TYR A 99 10.37 13.93 9.20
N ASN A 100 10.44 12.85 9.95
CA ASN A 100 11.70 12.25 10.34
C ASN A 100 11.68 10.75 10.00
N SER A 101 12.40 10.39 8.94
CA SER A 101 12.51 9.02 8.44
C SER A 101 13.73 8.27 8.97
N ARG A 102 14.47 8.81 9.94
CA ARG A 102 15.68 8.18 10.46
C ARG A 102 15.34 6.87 11.17
N ILE A 103 15.92 5.76 10.71
CA ILE A 103 15.77 4.43 11.29
C ILE A 103 17.07 3.98 11.95
N LYS A 104 16.96 3.07 12.91
CA LYS A 104 18.09 2.38 13.52
C LYS A 104 18.35 1.05 12.81
N LYS A 105 19.53 0.48 13.01
CA LYS A 105 19.86 -0.86 12.52
C LYS A 105 18.81 -1.87 12.99
N GLY A 106 18.30 -2.71 12.09
CA GLY A 106 17.25 -3.70 12.39
C GLY A 106 15.82 -3.13 12.39
N GLN A 107 15.64 -1.84 12.16
CA GLN A 107 14.31 -1.24 11.98
C GLN A 107 14.00 -1.05 10.49
N GLU A 108 12.72 -1.08 10.15
CA GLU A 108 12.21 -0.69 8.85
C GLU A 108 11.15 0.41 8.97
N VAL A 109 10.86 1.07 7.89
CA VAL A 109 9.79 2.06 7.80
C VAL A 109 8.81 1.72 6.69
N ARG A 110 7.51 1.74 7.01
CA ARG A 110 6.45 1.74 6.01
C ARG A 110 6.08 3.19 5.72
N VAL A 111 6.11 3.57 4.46
CA VAL A 111 5.84 4.94 4.01
C VAL A 111 4.52 4.96 3.28
N PHE A 112 3.58 5.77 3.77
CA PHE A 112 2.24 5.94 3.19
C PHE A 112 2.06 7.38 2.72
N PRO A 113 2.56 7.76 1.54
CA PRO A 113 2.51 9.15 1.06
C PRO A 113 1.09 9.71 0.99
N LEU A 114 0.11 8.84 0.75
CA LEU A 114 -1.31 9.18 0.63
C LEU A 114 -2.06 9.11 1.97
N SER A 115 -1.38 8.88 3.09
CA SER A 115 -2.01 8.64 4.40
C SER A 115 -3.08 9.68 4.79
N ASN A 116 -2.86 10.94 4.45
CA ASN A 116 -3.75 12.06 4.79
C ASN A 116 -4.79 12.39 3.71
N TRP A 117 -4.79 11.68 2.59
CA TRP A 117 -5.66 11.94 1.46
C TRP A 117 -7.02 11.28 1.65
N THR A 118 -8.08 12.00 1.28
CA THR A 118 -9.42 11.44 1.15
C THR A 118 -9.57 10.70 -0.18
N GLU A 119 -10.62 9.92 -0.33
CA GLU A 119 -10.94 9.30 -1.61
C GLU A 119 -11.18 10.33 -2.72
N LYS A 120 -11.83 11.44 -2.38
CA LYS A 120 -12.03 12.56 -3.30
C LYS A 120 -10.70 13.13 -3.81
N ASP A 121 -9.71 13.31 -2.92
CA ASP A 121 -8.39 13.81 -3.30
C ASP A 121 -7.71 12.88 -4.32
N ILE A 122 -7.84 11.56 -4.13
CA ILE A 122 -7.31 10.56 -5.06
C ILE A 122 -7.93 10.71 -6.45
N TRP A 123 -9.27 10.78 -6.53
CA TRP A 123 -9.96 10.91 -7.81
C TRP A 123 -9.66 12.23 -8.51
N GLN A 124 -9.56 13.33 -7.78
CA GLN A 124 -9.15 14.62 -8.31
C GLN A 124 -7.73 14.58 -8.84
N TYR A 125 -6.82 13.91 -8.13
CA TYR A 125 -5.43 13.77 -8.56
C TYR A 125 -5.32 12.91 -9.83
N ILE A 126 -6.00 11.77 -9.88
CA ILE A 126 -6.07 10.90 -11.07
C ILE A 126 -6.54 11.69 -12.29
N LYS A 127 -7.62 12.48 -12.13
CA LYS A 127 -8.15 13.33 -13.22
C LYS A 127 -7.16 14.42 -13.64
N ARG A 128 -6.57 15.12 -12.68
CA ARG A 128 -5.64 16.23 -12.95
C ARG A 128 -4.38 15.76 -13.68
N GLU A 129 -3.82 14.64 -13.22
CA GLU A 129 -2.57 14.09 -13.77
C GLU A 129 -2.81 13.12 -14.94
N ASN A 130 -4.07 12.95 -15.34
CA ASN A 130 -4.48 12.02 -16.41
C ASN A 130 -3.89 10.61 -16.22
N ILE A 131 -3.98 10.10 -14.99
CA ILE A 131 -3.43 8.78 -14.64
C ILE A 131 -4.34 7.70 -15.21
N GLU A 132 -3.75 6.79 -15.98
CA GLU A 132 -4.46 5.64 -16.50
C GLU A 132 -4.87 4.69 -15.39
N ILE A 133 -6.13 4.29 -15.38
CA ILE A 133 -6.71 3.35 -14.42
C ILE A 133 -7.40 2.19 -15.14
N LEU A 134 -7.54 1.07 -14.41
CA LEU A 134 -8.30 -0.07 -14.94
C LEU A 134 -9.81 0.15 -14.74
N HIS A 135 -10.60 0.00 -15.80
CA HIS A 135 -12.03 0.25 -15.80
C HIS A 135 -12.84 -0.52 -14.75
N PHE A 136 -12.40 -1.71 -14.35
CA PHE A 136 -13.10 -2.49 -13.33
C PHE A 136 -12.82 -2.02 -11.88
N THR A 137 -11.95 -1.04 -11.70
CA THR A 137 -11.75 -0.39 -10.41
C THR A 137 -12.87 0.61 -10.11
N LEU A 138 -13.60 1.04 -11.16
CA LEU A 138 -14.75 1.94 -11.03
C LEU A 138 -16.01 1.13 -10.71
N GLN A 139 -16.45 1.19 -9.45
CA GLN A 139 -17.80 0.74 -9.10
C GLN A 139 -18.83 1.76 -9.61
N ARG A 140 -20.07 1.32 -9.86
CA ARG A 140 -21.16 2.17 -10.38
C ARG A 140 -21.40 3.44 -9.55
N LYS A 141 -21.03 3.44 -8.27
CA LYS A 141 -21.08 4.61 -7.40
C LYS A 141 -20.04 5.67 -7.74
N ASP A 142 -18.89 5.26 -8.24
CA ASP A 142 -17.77 6.15 -8.56
C ASP A 142 -18.04 6.92 -9.86
N LEU A 143 -18.84 6.33 -10.78
CA LEU A 143 -19.30 6.98 -12.00
C LEU A 143 -20.22 8.18 -11.74
N LEU A 144 -21.05 8.14 -10.67
CA LEU A 144 -21.92 9.24 -10.30
C LEU A 144 -21.12 10.46 -9.79
N TYR A 145 -19.97 10.24 -9.15
CA TYR A 145 -19.09 11.33 -8.71
C TYR A 145 -18.37 12.02 -9.88
N THR A 146 -18.07 11.30 -10.95
CA THR A 146 -17.45 11.91 -12.13
C THR A 146 -18.43 12.75 -12.96
N GLU A 147 -19.69 12.33 -13.04
CA GLU A 147 -20.75 13.08 -13.77
C GLU A 147 -21.17 14.36 -13.04
N THR A 148 -21.28 14.31 -11.70
CA THR A 148 -21.64 15.51 -10.91
C THR A 148 -20.51 16.54 -10.84
N ALA A 149 -19.25 16.12 -10.95
CA ALA A 149 -18.12 17.04 -11.00
C ALA A 149 -17.97 17.78 -12.34
N THR A 150 -18.57 17.27 -13.42
CA THR A 150 -18.53 17.90 -14.74
C THR A 150 -19.69 18.88 -15.00
N SER A 151 -20.73 18.88 -14.16
CA SER A 151 -21.92 19.75 -14.34
C SER A 151 -21.93 21.03 -13.50
N SER A 152 -20.86 21.33 -12.79
CA SER A 152 -20.76 22.52 -11.91
C SER A 152 -19.57 23.44 -12.27
N TRP A 153 -19.33 23.65 -13.59
CA TRP A 153 -18.47 24.75 -14.10
C TRP A 153 -19.13 25.46 -15.27
#